data_079dc7a03ee8b4b1a54d83dc43bdb3ed
#
_entry.id   079dc7a03ee8b4b1a54d83dc43bdb3ed
#
_cell.length_a   1.000
_cell.length_b   1.000
_cell.length_c   1.000
_cell.angle_alpha   90.00
_cell.angle_beta   90.00
_cell.angle_gamma   90.00
#
_symmetry.space_group_name_H-M   'P 1'
#
loop_
_entity.id
_entity.type
_entity.pdbx_description
1 polymer ?
#
loop_
_entity_poly.entity_id
_entity_poly.type
_entity_poly.pdbx_seq_one_letter_code
_entity_poly.pdbx_strand_id
1 'polypeptide(L)'
;VKGSNLRIKVKLTLEEIANGVEKKVKVKRKVQASGVTYRSCPTCNGSGQIMKVANTILGRMQTATTCHTCSGSGQILDQKPAGADAQGMLLEDDTVSIKIPAGVVDGMQLKVAGKGNEAPGTNSIPGDLIVAIEEIEHESLKREGENLHYDLYISFAEAALGVSKEIDTVSGKVRIKLEEGIQSGKILRLKGKGIPSLNSYGNGDLLVHVNVWTPKTLNKEQKQFFEKMLTDENFIPKPEKSDKSFF
;
A
#
# COMPACT_ATOMS: atom_id res chain seq x y z
N VAL A 1 5.99 0.82 -31.24
CA VAL A 1 4.71 0.57 -30.52
C VAL A 1 5.05 0.22 -29.07
N LYS A 2 4.30 0.78 -28.11
CA LYS A 2 4.47 0.48 -26.67
C LYS A 2 3.46 -0.61 -26.24
N GLY A 3 3.93 -1.57 -25.48
CA GLY A 3 3.09 -2.58 -24.86
C GLY A 3 2.18 -2.00 -23.78
N SER A 4 1.13 -2.72 -23.43
CA SER A 4 0.19 -2.30 -22.38
C SER A 4 0.79 -2.49 -20.99
N ASN A 5 0.36 -1.65 -20.05
CA ASN A 5 0.75 -1.80 -18.67
C ASN A 5 0.02 -2.98 -18.02
N LEU A 6 0.70 -3.66 -17.11
CA LEU A 6 0.10 -4.62 -16.19
C LEU A 6 -0.21 -3.92 -14.87
N ARG A 7 -1.25 -4.37 -14.19
CA ARG A 7 -1.65 -3.87 -12.87
C ARG A 7 -1.78 -5.03 -11.90
N ILE A 8 -1.14 -4.91 -10.74
CA ILE A 8 -1.24 -5.87 -9.65
C ILE A 8 -1.46 -5.13 -8.33
N LYS A 9 -1.95 -5.86 -7.34
CA LYS A 9 -2.03 -5.39 -5.95
C LYS A 9 -1.03 -6.16 -5.10
N VAL A 10 -0.36 -5.45 -4.20
CA VAL A 10 0.52 -6.03 -3.19
C VAL A 10 0.02 -5.61 -1.82
N LYS A 11 -0.25 -6.60 -0.97
CA LYS A 11 -0.67 -6.39 0.41
C LYS A 11 0.55 -6.32 1.31
N LEU A 12 0.60 -5.31 2.17
CA LEU A 12 1.70 -5.07 3.10
C LEU A 12 1.18 -4.98 4.53
N THR A 13 1.94 -5.57 5.44
CA THR A 13 1.75 -5.37 6.88
C THR A 13 2.32 -4.01 7.31
N LEU A 14 1.92 -3.52 8.49
CA LEU A 14 2.50 -2.28 9.03
C LEU A 14 4.00 -2.42 9.28
N GLU A 15 4.47 -3.59 9.68
CA GLU A 15 5.90 -3.88 9.87
C GLU A 15 6.67 -3.79 8.55
N GLU A 16 6.12 -4.33 7.47
CA GLU A 16 6.70 -4.24 6.13
C GLU A 16 6.74 -2.79 5.63
N ILE A 17 5.68 -2.02 5.89
CA ILE A 17 5.62 -0.60 5.56
C ILE A 17 6.64 0.21 6.37
N ALA A 18 6.79 -0.10 7.66
CA ALA A 18 7.73 0.60 8.52
C ALA A 18 9.20 0.37 8.15
N ASN A 19 9.53 -0.83 7.70
CA ASN A 19 10.91 -1.22 7.40
C ASN A 19 11.27 -1.13 5.91
N GLY A 20 10.27 -1.01 5.03
CA GLY A 20 10.45 -1.28 3.63
C GLY A 20 10.60 -2.78 3.37
N VAL A 21 10.33 -3.22 2.18
CA VAL A 21 10.36 -4.63 1.83
C VAL A 21 10.66 -4.82 0.35
N GLU A 22 11.30 -5.92 0.01
CA GLU A 22 11.44 -6.41 -1.35
C GLU A 22 10.51 -7.61 -1.55
N LYS A 23 9.54 -7.47 -2.45
CA LYS A 23 8.57 -8.52 -2.78
C LYS A 23 8.88 -9.12 -4.13
N LYS A 24 8.92 -10.45 -4.21
CA LYS A 24 8.96 -11.19 -5.47
C LYS A 24 7.54 -11.63 -5.83
N VAL A 25 7.05 -11.18 -6.97
CA VAL A 25 5.71 -11.50 -7.45
C VAL A 25 5.77 -12.18 -8.79
N LYS A 26 4.93 -13.17 -9.00
CA LYS A 26 4.71 -13.80 -10.31
C LYS A 26 3.64 -13.02 -11.05
N VAL A 27 3.96 -12.60 -12.26
CA VAL A 27 3.04 -11.94 -13.17
C VAL A 27 2.95 -12.70 -14.47
N LYS A 28 1.76 -12.79 -15.03
CA LYS A 28 1.57 -13.30 -16.39
C LYS A 28 1.61 -12.12 -17.34
N ARG A 29 2.59 -12.12 -18.22
CA ARG A 29 2.77 -11.05 -19.20
C ARG A 29 2.79 -11.61 -20.62
N LYS A 30 2.29 -10.81 -21.54
CA LYS A 30 2.47 -11.10 -22.96
C LYS A 30 3.89 -10.71 -23.38
N VAL A 31 4.59 -11.64 -23.98
CA VAL A 31 5.92 -11.44 -24.54
C VAL A 31 5.96 -11.91 -25.98
N GLN A 32 6.89 -11.39 -26.75
CA GLN A 32 7.11 -11.90 -28.09
C GLN A 32 7.70 -13.29 -28.03
N ALA A 33 7.11 -14.22 -28.80
CA ALA A 33 7.62 -15.58 -28.87
C ALA A 33 9.05 -15.59 -29.46
N SER A 34 9.92 -16.44 -28.91
CA SER A 34 11.23 -16.63 -29.46
C SER A 34 11.13 -17.18 -30.89
N GLY A 35 11.85 -16.58 -31.83
CA GLY A 35 11.83 -16.97 -33.25
C GLY A 35 10.68 -16.34 -34.07
N VAL A 36 9.89 -15.43 -33.47
CA VAL A 36 8.95 -14.63 -34.24
C VAL A 36 9.65 -13.63 -35.16
N THR A 37 9.20 -13.55 -36.41
CA THR A 37 9.72 -12.55 -37.36
C THR A 37 8.58 -11.69 -37.92
N TYR A 38 8.91 -10.45 -38.21
CA TYR A 38 8.00 -9.48 -38.80
C TYR A 38 8.55 -8.97 -40.10
N ARG A 39 7.67 -8.61 -41.05
CA ARG A 39 8.01 -7.97 -42.31
C ARG A 39 7.24 -6.67 -42.49
N SER A 40 7.73 -5.79 -43.33
CA SER A 40 7.04 -4.55 -43.63
C SER A 40 5.64 -4.82 -44.21
N CYS A 41 4.68 -4.06 -43.77
CA CYS A 41 3.28 -4.19 -44.24
C CYS A 41 3.21 -3.77 -45.73
N PRO A 42 2.78 -4.67 -46.61
CA PRO A 42 2.72 -4.37 -48.06
C PRO A 42 1.66 -3.31 -48.40
N THR A 43 0.65 -3.15 -47.58
CA THR A 43 -0.43 -2.17 -47.83
C THR A 43 0.00 -0.73 -47.60
N CYS A 44 0.85 -0.47 -46.64
CA CYS A 44 1.33 0.86 -46.27
C CYS A 44 2.85 1.02 -46.48
N ASN A 45 3.53 0.00 -47.00
CA ASN A 45 4.98 -0.03 -47.19
C ASN A 45 5.77 0.35 -45.93
N GLY A 46 5.28 -0.09 -44.78
CA GLY A 46 5.93 0.14 -43.49
C GLY A 46 5.58 1.46 -42.80
N SER A 47 4.80 2.34 -43.41
CA SER A 47 4.46 3.65 -42.84
C SER A 47 3.42 3.62 -41.73
N GLY A 48 2.67 2.55 -41.62
CA GLY A 48 1.55 2.42 -40.64
C GLY A 48 0.29 3.21 -41.04
N GLN A 49 0.35 4.02 -42.08
CA GLN A 49 -0.74 4.89 -42.52
C GLN A 49 -1.01 4.71 -44.01
N ILE A 50 -2.25 4.91 -44.41
CA ILE A 50 -2.67 4.98 -45.84
C ILE A 50 -3.32 6.32 -46.10
N MET A 51 -3.00 6.89 -47.26
CA MET A 51 -3.58 8.15 -47.69
C MET A 51 -4.94 7.89 -48.36
N LYS A 52 -6.00 8.44 -47.78
CA LYS A 52 -7.31 8.48 -48.42
C LYS A 52 -7.51 9.84 -49.09
N VAL A 53 -7.90 9.81 -50.34
CA VAL A 53 -8.27 10.99 -51.06
C VAL A 53 -9.79 11.12 -51.03
N ALA A 54 -10.27 12.20 -50.42
CA ALA A 54 -11.68 12.56 -50.43
C ALA A 54 -11.92 13.77 -51.36
N ASN A 55 -12.84 13.63 -52.29
CA ASN A 55 -13.29 14.76 -53.10
C ASN A 55 -14.34 15.54 -52.30
N THR A 56 -14.02 16.76 -51.92
CA THR A 56 -14.94 17.67 -51.24
C THR A 56 -15.32 18.83 -52.14
N ILE A 57 -16.34 19.59 -51.77
CA ILE A 57 -16.75 20.81 -52.48
C ILE A 57 -15.66 21.89 -52.52
N LEU A 58 -14.65 21.76 -51.67
CA LEU A 58 -13.48 22.65 -51.60
C LEU A 58 -12.25 22.10 -52.34
N GLY A 59 -12.38 20.97 -53.03
CA GLY A 59 -11.28 20.33 -53.75
C GLY A 59 -10.90 18.94 -53.20
N ARG A 60 -9.81 18.41 -53.71
CA ARG A 60 -9.26 17.12 -53.25
C ARG A 60 -8.52 17.30 -51.94
N MET A 61 -9.01 16.63 -50.89
CA MET A 61 -8.32 16.55 -49.62
C MET A 61 -7.68 15.17 -49.47
N GLN A 62 -6.41 15.15 -49.06
CA GLN A 62 -5.72 13.93 -48.68
C GLN A 62 -5.70 13.82 -47.15
N THR A 63 -6.21 12.73 -46.63
CA THR A 63 -6.25 12.45 -45.18
C THR A 63 -5.48 11.18 -44.92
N ALA A 64 -4.52 11.23 -43.99
CA ALA A 64 -3.84 10.04 -43.52
C ALA A 64 -4.75 9.28 -42.54
N THR A 65 -4.97 8.00 -42.81
CA THR A 65 -5.74 7.12 -41.93
C THR A 65 -4.86 5.92 -41.50
N THR A 66 -5.11 5.38 -40.33
CA THR A 66 -4.41 4.21 -39.86
C THR A 66 -4.58 3.04 -40.84
N CYS A 67 -3.49 2.39 -41.20
CA CYS A 67 -3.52 1.21 -42.05
C CYS A 67 -4.29 0.08 -41.41
N HIS A 68 -5.33 -0.40 -42.01
CA HIS A 68 -6.19 -1.46 -41.52
C HIS A 68 -5.50 -2.83 -41.47
N THR A 69 -4.52 -3.08 -42.33
CA THR A 69 -3.80 -4.34 -42.45
C THR A 69 -2.85 -4.55 -41.27
N CYS A 70 -2.14 -3.52 -40.85
CA CYS A 70 -1.16 -3.59 -39.77
C CYS A 70 -1.61 -2.82 -38.50
N SER A 71 -2.81 -2.27 -38.50
CA SER A 71 -3.34 -1.47 -37.40
C SER A 71 -2.39 -0.36 -36.91
N GLY A 72 -1.67 0.22 -37.86
CA GLY A 72 -0.75 1.33 -37.59
C GLY A 72 0.68 0.94 -37.22
N SER A 73 0.98 -0.34 -37.06
CA SER A 73 2.34 -0.80 -36.68
C SER A 73 3.37 -0.70 -37.80
N GLY A 74 2.94 -0.63 -39.06
CA GLY A 74 3.81 -0.67 -40.24
C GLY A 74 4.37 -2.07 -40.54
N GLN A 75 4.12 -3.05 -39.72
CA GLN A 75 4.66 -4.41 -39.80
C GLN A 75 3.53 -5.46 -39.70
N ILE A 76 3.75 -6.60 -40.33
CA ILE A 76 2.88 -7.75 -40.23
C ILE A 76 3.72 -8.98 -39.84
N LEU A 77 3.10 -9.94 -39.16
CA LEU A 77 3.73 -11.19 -38.80
C LEU A 77 4.17 -11.96 -40.05
N ASP A 78 5.40 -12.42 -40.05
CA ASP A 78 5.98 -13.24 -41.13
C ASP A 78 6.05 -14.73 -40.72
N GLN A 79 6.75 -15.02 -39.63
CA GLN A 79 6.86 -16.37 -39.08
C GLN A 79 6.58 -16.34 -37.56
N LYS A 80 5.93 -17.37 -37.07
CA LYS A 80 5.68 -17.58 -35.65
C LYS A 80 5.92 -19.02 -35.25
N PRO A 81 6.43 -19.28 -34.02
CA PRO A 81 6.53 -20.61 -33.49
C PRO A 81 5.15 -21.19 -33.11
N ALA A 82 5.06 -22.49 -32.95
CA ALA A 82 3.87 -23.14 -32.45
C ALA A 82 3.54 -22.62 -31.04
N GLY A 83 2.26 -22.39 -30.76
CA GLY A 83 1.78 -21.88 -29.48
C GLY A 83 1.68 -20.35 -29.37
N ALA A 84 2.29 -19.61 -30.30
CA ALA A 84 2.12 -18.14 -30.34
C ALA A 84 0.73 -17.76 -30.91
N ASP A 85 0.18 -16.66 -30.40
CA ASP A 85 -1.09 -16.11 -30.89
C ASP A 85 -0.97 -15.54 -32.31
N ALA A 86 -2.06 -14.96 -32.83
CA ALA A 86 -2.10 -14.38 -34.18
C ALA A 86 -1.13 -13.21 -34.39
N GLN A 87 -0.63 -12.59 -33.33
CA GLN A 87 0.34 -11.52 -33.34
C GLN A 87 1.77 -11.98 -33.02
N GLY A 88 1.98 -13.28 -32.81
CA GLY A 88 3.27 -13.85 -32.46
C GLY A 88 3.63 -13.71 -30.99
N MET A 89 2.64 -13.53 -30.13
CA MET A 89 2.82 -13.33 -28.68
C MET A 89 2.53 -14.61 -27.90
N LEU A 90 3.19 -14.73 -26.75
CA LEU A 90 2.96 -15.78 -25.75
C LEU A 90 2.65 -15.16 -24.39
N LEU A 91 1.94 -15.92 -23.57
CA LEU A 91 1.79 -15.61 -22.14
C LEU A 91 2.88 -16.36 -21.37
N GLU A 92 3.73 -15.64 -20.70
CA GLU A 92 4.76 -16.19 -19.83
C GLU A 92 4.56 -15.77 -18.38
N ASP A 93 4.94 -16.65 -17.46
CA ASP A 93 5.08 -16.33 -16.05
C ASP A 93 6.46 -15.70 -15.83
N ASP A 94 6.48 -14.47 -15.39
CA ASP A 94 7.71 -13.75 -15.03
C ASP A 94 7.71 -13.44 -13.53
N THR A 95 8.82 -13.64 -12.87
CA THR A 95 9.01 -13.28 -11.46
C THR A 95 9.68 -11.92 -11.40
N VAL A 96 8.96 -10.93 -10.89
CA VAL A 96 9.42 -9.55 -10.76
C VAL A 96 9.74 -9.25 -9.31
N SER A 97 10.94 -8.74 -9.05
CA SER A 97 11.34 -8.22 -7.74
C SER A 97 10.93 -6.75 -7.64
N ILE A 98 10.13 -6.43 -6.63
CA ILE A 98 9.60 -5.08 -6.41
C ILE A 98 10.18 -4.55 -5.11
N LYS A 99 10.95 -3.48 -5.20
CA LYS A 99 11.51 -2.78 -4.05
C LYS A 99 10.52 -1.73 -3.57
N ILE A 100 9.95 -1.95 -2.40
CA ILE A 100 8.94 -1.08 -1.80
C ILE A 100 9.61 -0.27 -0.69
N PRO A 101 9.68 1.07 -0.83
CA PRO A 101 10.29 1.91 0.19
C PRO A 101 9.46 1.95 1.47
N ALA A 102 10.13 2.21 2.59
CA ALA A 102 9.44 2.41 3.87
C ALA A 102 8.52 3.63 3.81
N GLY A 103 7.39 3.55 4.49
CA GLY A 103 6.46 4.67 4.62
C GLY A 103 5.39 4.76 3.53
N VAL A 104 5.29 3.80 2.60
CA VAL A 104 4.23 3.79 1.57
C VAL A 104 2.84 3.85 2.19
N VAL A 105 1.91 4.42 1.45
CA VAL A 105 0.53 4.64 1.88
C VAL A 105 -0.40 3.72 1.11
N ASP A 106 -1.49 3.28 1.75
CA ASP A 106 -2.56 2.53 1.09
C ASP A 106 -3.10 3.29 -0.14
N GLY A 107 -3.28 2.58 -1.24
CA GLY A 107 -3.69 3.14 -2.52
C GLY A 107 -2.58 3.77 -3.35
N MET A 108 -1.35 3.86 -2.84
CA MET A 108 -0.20 4.33 -3.61
C MET A 108 0.12 3.35 -4.75
N GLN A 109 0.57 3.89 -5.88
CA GLN A 109 0.98 3.11 -7.04
C GLN A 109 2.47 3.26 -7.27
N LEU A 110 3.16 2.13 -7.39
CA LEU A 110 4.56 2.05 -7.76
C LEU A 110 4.67 1.56 -9.20
N LYS A 111 5.60 2.13 -9.96
CA LYS A 111 5.86 1.73 -11.33
C LYS A 111 7.17 0.97 -11.45
N VAL A 112 7.10 -0.24 -12.00
CA VAL A 112 8.29 -1.01 -12.39
C VAL A 112 8.42 -0.95 -13.91
N ALA A 113 9.39 -0.20 -14.38
CA ALA A 113 9.58 0.08 -15.80
C ALA A 113 9.87 -1.20 -16.61
N GLY A 114 9.23 -1.34 -17.77
CA GLY A 114 9.49 -2.43 -18.70
C GLY A 114 9.00 -3.82 -18.28
N LYS A 115 8.25 -3.91 -17.19
CA LYS A 115 7.71 -5.19 -16.66
C LYS A 115 6.21 -5.40 -16.95
N GLY A 116 5.67 -4.58 -17.87
CA GLY A 116 4.35 -4.80 -18.45
C GLY A 116 4.37 -5.75 -19.63
N ASN A 117 3.30 -5.74 -20.42
CA ASN A 117 3.23 -6.52 -21.64
C ASN A 117 4.14 -5.95 -22.73
N GLU A 118 4.71 -6.81 -23.55
CA GLU A 118 5.32 -6.41 -24.81
C GLU A 118 4.25 -6.14 -25.86
N ALA A 119 4.62 -5.41 -26.90
CA ALA A 119 3.81 -5.24 -28.09
C ALA A 119 4.43 -6.00 -29.28
N PRO A 120 3.64 -6.44 -30.26
CA PRO A 120 4.19 -7.08 -31.43
C PRO A 120 5.01 -6.09 -32.28
N GLY A 121 6.08 -6.59 -32.90
CA GLY A 121 6.94 -5.81 -33.81
C GLY A 121 8.38 -5.70 -33.33
N THR A 122 9.29 -5.45 -34.28
CA THR A 122 10.76 -5.48 -34.04
C THR A 122 11.28 -4.35 -33.16
N ASN A 123 10.57 -3.23 -33.08
CA ASN A 123 10.94 -2.05 -32.27
C ASN A 123 9.90 -1.74 -31.22
N SER A 124 9.34 -2.76 -30.60
CA SER A 124 8.37 -2.57 -29.52
C SER A 124 9.07 -2.29 -28.19
N ILE A 125 8.47 -1.44 -27.39
CA ILE A 125 8.90 -1.13 -26.04
C ILE A 125 7.89 -1.78 -25.09
N PRO A 126 8.31 -2.58 -24.13
CA PRO A 126 7.37 -3.14 -23.16
C PRO A 126 6.66 -2.05 -22.35
N GLY A 127 5.45 -2.32 -21.93
CA GLY A 127 4.75 -1.50 -20.96
C GLY A 127 5.37 -1.61 -19.56
N ASP A 128 4.74 -0.98 -18.61
CA ASP A 128 5.19 -0.96 -17.24
C ASP A 128 4.29 -1.83 -16.34
N LEU A 129 4.85 -2.34 -15.26
CA LEU A 129 4.08 -2.97 -14.19
C LEU A 129 3.69 -1.90 -13.17
N ILE A 130 2.41 -1.72 -12.97
CA ILE A 130 1.84 -0.82 -11.96
C ILE A 130 1.43 -1.64 -10.76
N VAL A 131 2.06 -1.35 -9.63
CA VAL A 131 1.85 -2.06 -8.36
C VAL A 131 1.04 -1.16 -7.43
N ALA A 132 -0.20 -1.54 -7.17
CA ALA A 132 -1.04 -0.86 -6.19
C ALA A 132 -0.77 -1.42 -4.79
N ILE A 133 -0.47 -0.55 -3.84
CA ILE A 133 -0.21 -0.91 -2.46
C ILE A 133 -1.54 -0.97 -1.71
N GLU A 134 -1.75 -2.07 -1.00
CA GLU A 134 -2.85 -2.27 -0.07
C GLU A 134 -2.29 -2.55 1.32
N GLU A 135 -2.70 -1.76 2.30
CA GLU A 135 -2.29 -1.94 3.68
C GLU A 135 -3.20 -2.97 4.35
N ILE A 136 -2.59 -3.97 4.98
CA ILE A 136 -3.33 -4.95 5.78
C ILE A 136 -3.62 -4.31 7.12
N GLU A 137 -4.88 -4.37 7.55
CA GLU A 137 -5.29 -3.90 8.87
C GLU A 137 -4.51 -4.65 9.96
N HIS A 138 -3.88 -3.89 10.86
CA HIS A 138 -3.14 -4.44 11.97
C HIS A 138 -4.09 -4.81 13.11
N GLU A 139 -3.78 -5.88 13.83
CA GLU A 139 -4.61 -6.39 14.92
C GLU A 139 -4.79 -5.37 16.06
N SER A 140 -3.77 -4.60 16.38
CA SER A 140 -3.75 -3.70 17.54
C SER A 140 -3.29 -2.27 17.25
N LEU A 141 -2.57 -2.03 16.15
CA LEU A 141 -2.10 -0.71 15.78
C LEU A 141 -3.00 -0.10 14.70
N LYS A 142 -3.36 1.16 14.87
CA LYS A 142 -4.12 1.92 13.89
C LYS A 142 -3.28 3.07 13.36
N ARG A 143 -3.17 3.17 12.04
CA ARG A 143 -2.39 4.20 11.37
C ARG A 143 -3.20 5.47 11.14
N GLU A 144 -2.61 6.60 11.44
CA GLU A 144 -3.09 7.93 11.10
C GLU A 144 -1.92 8.77 10.56
N GLY A 145 -1.84 8.89 9.24
CA GLY A 145 -0.67 9.51 8.60
C GLY A 145 0.62 8.73 8.88
N GLU A 146 1.57 9.36 9.53
CA GLU A 146 2.82 8.74 9.98
C GLU A 146 2.76 8.27 11.43
N ASN A 147 1.71 8.62 12.15
CA ASN A 147 1.52 8.21 13.53
C ASN A 147 0.78 6.89 13.61
N LEU A 148 1.05 6.16 14.68
CA LEU A 148 0.33 4.94 15.04
C LEU A 148 -0.38 5.16 16.37
N HIS A 149 -1.54 4.54 16.53
CA HIS A 149 -2.34 4.56 17.73
C HIS A 149 -2.46 3.15 18.28
N TYR A 150 -2.33 3.03 19.59
CA TYR A 150 -2.48 1.78 20.32
C TYR A 150 -3.38 1.99 21.55
N ASP A 151 -4.41 1.18 21.70
CA ASP A 151 -5.27 1.18 22.87
C ASP A 151 -4.70 0.22 23.92
N LEU A 152 -4.19 0.78 25.02
CA LEU A 152 -3.71 0.02 26.14
C LEU A 152 -4.76 -0.03 27.24
N TYR A 153 -5.19 -1.22 27.58
CA TYR A 153 -6.10 -1.44 28.70
C TYR A 153 -5.31 -1.90 29.94
N ILE A 154 -5.50 -1.21 31.04
CA ILE A 154 -4.94 -1.56 32.34
C ILE A 154 -6.07 -1.76 33.34
N SER A 155 -5.81 -2.59 34.34
CA SER A 155 -6.78 -2.79 35.41
C SER A 155 -6.86 -1.58 36.33
N PHE A 156 -7.95 -1.47 37.07
CA PHE A 156 -8.11 -0.43 38.09
C PHE A 156 -6.98 -0.48 39.14
N ALA A 157 -6.61 -1.68 39.58
CA ALA A 157 -5.50 -1.86 40.50
C ALA A 157 -4.16 -1.43 39.91
N GLU A 158 -3.87 -1.79 38.67
CA GLU A 158 -2.66 -1.34 37.95
C GLU A 158 -2.60 0.19 37.83
N ALA A 159 -3.72 0.83 37.54
CA ALA A 159 -3.78 2.28 37.47
C ALA A 159 -3.51 2.95 38.83
N ALA A 160 -4.04 2.39 39.90
CA ALA A 160 -3.84 2.92 41.25
C ALA A 160 -2.39 2.76 41.75
N LEU A 161 -1.80 1.60 41.48
CA LEU A 161 -0.46 1.25 42.01
C LEU A 161 0.69 1.61 41.08
N GLY A 162 0.39 1.91 39.82
CA GLY A 162 1.40 1.98 38.76
C GLY A 162 1.79 0.60 38.25
N VAL A 163 2.27 0.51 37.05
CA VAL A 163 2.65 -0.74 36.39
C VAL A 163 3.62 -0.48 35.25
N SER A 164 4.46 -1.46 34.96
CA SER A 164 5.22 -1.49 33.71
C SER A 164 4.57 -2.45 32.74
N LYS A 165 4.33 -2.00 31.52
CA LYS A 165 3.74 -2.79 30.43
C LYS A 165 4.73 -2.91 29.28
N GLU A 166 4.70 -4.05 28.62
CA GLU A 166 5.42 -4.28 27.39
C GLU A 166 4.41 -4.30 26.24
N ILE A 167 4.66 -3.50 25.23
CA ILE A 167 3.80 -3.38 24.05
C ILE A 167 4.57 -3.70 22.81
N ASP A 168 3.91 -4.32 21.84
CA ASP A 168 4.46 -4.57 20.52
C ASP A 168 4.34 -3.33 19.64
N THR A 169 5.44 -2.95 19.02
CA THR A 169 5.51 -1.87 18.05
C THR A 169 5.96 -2.41 16.69
N VAL A 170 5.91 -1.60 15.64
CA VAL A 170 6.43 -1.98 14.31
C VAL A 170 7.95 -2.21 14.29
N SER A 171 8.66 -1.75 15.29
CA SER A 171 10.12 -1.90 15.45
C SER A 171 10.51 -2.83 16.60
N GLY A 172 9.58 -3.63 17.12
CA GLY A 172 9.82 -4.57 18.22
C GLY A 172 9.06 -4.19 19.48
N LYS A 173 9.44 -4.82 20.59
CA LYS A 173 8.80 -4.60 21.90
C LYS A 173 9.39 -3.41 22.61
N VAL A 174 8.52 -2.62 23.24
CA VAL A 174 8.90 -1.48 24.06
C VAL A 174 8.26 -1.63 25.44
N ARG A 175 9.04 -1.39 26.49
CA ARG A 175 8.57 -1.37 27.85
C ARG A 175 8.25 0.05 28.27
N ILE A 176 7.03 0.29 28.73
CA ILE A 176 6.56 1.58 29.23
C ILE A 176 6.23 1.48 30.71
N LYS A 177 6.55 2.53 31.46
CA LYS A 177 6.20 2.66 32.85
C LYS A 177 5.02 3.60 33.00
N LEU A 178 3.97 3.11 33.65
CA LEU A 178 2.79 3.88 34.01
C LEU A 178 2.88 4.25 35.48
N GLU A 179 2.85 5.56 35.78
CA GLU A 179 2.93 6.05 37.14
C GLU A 179 1.65 5.71 37.92
N GLU A 180 1.79 5.59 39.24
CA GLU A 180 0.64 5.42 40.15
C GLU A 180 -0.35 6.58 40.00
N GLY A 181 -1.64 6.27 40.03
CA GLY A 181 -2.70 7.26 39.89
C GLY A 181 -2.92 7.75 38.45
N ILE A 182 -2.40 7.05 37.45
CA ILE A 182 -2.63 7.40 36.05
C ILE A 182 -4.13 7.37 35.72
N GLN A 183 -4.60 8.39 35.02
CA GLN A 183 -6.01 8.54 34.66
C GLN A 183 -6.31 7.93 33.30
N SER A 184 -7.52 7.39 33.15
CA SER A 184 -8.05 6.95 31.86
C SER A 184 -8.11 8.12 30.89
N GLY A 185 -7.79 7.88 29.62
CA GLY A 185 -7.72 8.93 28.60
C GLY A 185 -6.35 9.59 28.46
N LYS A 186 -5.39 9.26 29.31
CA LYS A 186 -4.00 9.70 29.16
C LYS A 186 -3.42 9.15 27.87
N ILE A 187 -2.75 10.02 27.12
CA ILE A 187 -2.04 9.61 25.89
C ILE A 187 -0.55 9.72 26.14
N LEU A 188 0.15 8.60 25.99
CA LEU A 188 1.61 8.53 26.08
C LEU A 188 2.20 8.54 24.66
N ARG A 189 3.09 9.48 24.40
CA ARG A 189 3.77 9.59 23.11
C ARG A 189 5.12 8.89 23.14
N LEU A 190 5.26 7.86 22.32
CA LEU A 190 6.55 7.22 22.07
C LEU A 190 7.14 7.82 20.80
N LYS A 191 8.05 8.74 20.96
CA LYS A 191 8.64 9.52 19.89
C LYS A 191 9.43 8.63 18.91
N GLY A 192 9.19 8.82 17.62
CA GLY A 192 9.88 8.09 16.55
C GLY A 192 9.48 6.63 16.39
N LYS A 193 8.44 6.16 17.08
CA LYS A 193 7.93 4.77 17.01
C LYS A 193 6.74 4.59 16.06
N GLY A 194 6.48 5.57 15.23
CA GLY A 194 5.48 5.51 14.16
C GLY A 194 6.07 5.01 12.84
N ILE A 195 5.46 5.45 11.74
CA ILE A 195 5.84 5.09 10.37
C ILE A 195 6.86 6.11 9.83
N PRO A 196 7.89 5.66 9.07
CA PRO A 196 8.82 6.56 8.42
C PRO A 196 8.14 7.49 7.42
N SER A 197 8.63 8.70 7.30
CA SER A 197 8.20 9.64 6.28
C SER A 197 8.80 9.27 4.91
N LEU A 198 7.97 9.29 3.85
CA LEU A 198 8.44 9.11 2.46
C LEU A 198 9.17 10.33 1.93
N ASN A 199 8.75 11.52 2.32
CA ASN A 199 9.15 12.79 1.70
C ASN A 199 10.11 13.61 2.58
N SER A 200 10.37 13.14 3.80
CA SER A 200 11.25 13.83 4.76
C SER A 200 12.03 12.82 5.58
N TYR A 201 12.86 13.32 6.49
CA TYR A 201 13.60 12.47 7.42
C TYR A 201 12.78 12.24 8.70
N GLY A 202 13.02 11.10 9.33
CA GLY A 202 12.42 10.74 10.60
C GLY A 202 11.15 9.91 10.47
N ASN A 203 10.62 9.58 11.61
CA ASN A 203 9.42 8.77 11.78
C ASN A 203 8.35 9.56 12.51
N GLY A 204 7.09 9.19 12.29
CA GLY A 204 6.01 9.60 13.17
C GLY A 204 6.14 8.95 14.55
N ASP A 205 5.14 9.14 15.39
CA ASP A 205 5.12 8.70 16.77
C ASP A 205 4.10 7.60 16.99
N LEU A 206 4.31 6.79 18.04
CA LEU A 206 3.29 5.88 18.55
C LEU A 206 2.58 6.57 19.72
N LEU A 207 1.27 6.71 19.61
CA LEU A 207 0.41 7.29 20.62
C LEU A 207 -0.33 6.16 21.35
N VAL A 208 0.02 5.97 22.62
CA VAL A 208 -0.56 4.94 23.48
C VAL A 208 -1.70 5.57 24.28
N HIS A 209 -2.92 5.14 23.99
CA HIS A 209 -4.12 5.57 24.68
C HIS A 209 -4.36 4.67 25.90
N VAL A 210 -4.24 5.23 27.07
CA VAL A 210 -4.45 4.49 28.32
C VAL A 210 -5.93 4.45 28.65
N ASN A 211 -6.46 3.24 28.78
CA ASN A 211 -7.84 2.97 29.17
C ASN A 211 -7.83 2.17 30.48
N VAL A 212 -8.46 2.72 31.49
CA VAL A 212 -8.58 2.03 32.79
C VAL A 212 -9.86 1.21 32.76
N TRP A 213 -9.67 -0.11 32.93
CA TRP A 213 -10.79 -1.05 32.92
C TRP A 213 -11.43 -1.14 34.31
N THR A 214 -12.68 -0.75 34.40
CA THR A 214 -13.48 -0.93 35.59
C THR A 214 -14.01 -2.37 35.65
N PRO A 215 -13.84 -3.09 36.77
CA PRO A 215 -14.37 -4.44 36.93
C PRO A 215 -15.89 -4.48 36.66
N LYS A 216 -16.32 -5.40 35.81
CA LYS A 216 -17.76 -5.56 35.49
C LYS A 216 -18.49 -6.35 36.56
N THR A 217 -17.79 -7.21 37.28
CA THR A 217 -18.33 -8.04 38.36
C THR A 217 -17.37 -8.05 39.54
N LEU A 218 -17.91 -8.07 40.74
CA LEU A 218 -17.16 -8.11 41.98
C LEU A 218 -17.65 -9.27 42.84
N ASN A 219 -16.72 -9.95 43.57
CA ASN A 219 -17.08 -10.87 44.60
C ASN A 219 -17.51 -10.11 45.88
N LYS A 220 -17.93 -10.84 46.90
CA LYS A 220 -18.44 -10.26 48.15
C LYS A 220 -17.41 -9.39 48.89
N GLU A 221 -16.17 -9.88 48.98
CA GLU A 221 -15.08 -9.15 49.64
C GLU A 221 -14.69 -7.86 48.88
N GLN A 222 -14.58 -7.95 47.56
CA GLN A 222 -14.29 -6.80 46.70
C GLN A 222 -15.39 -5.75 46.80
N LYS A 223 -16.65 -6.19 46.80
CA LYS A 223 -17.80 -5.29 46.93
C LYS A 223 -17.79 -4.56 48.27
N GLN A 224 -17.50 -5.28 49.37
CA GLN A 224 -17.37 -4.68 50.71
C GLN A 224 -16.23 -3.67 50.76
N PHE A 225 -15.10 -3.97 50.12
CA PHE A 225 -13.97 -3.06 50.03
C PHE A 225 -14.37 -1.76 49.32
N PHE A 226 -14.97 -1.84 48.14
CA PHE A 226 -15.38 -0.67 47.41
C PHE A 226 -16.50 0.12 48.10
N GLU A 227 -17.41 -0.52 48.80
CA GLU A 227 -18.40 0.16 49.62
C GLU A 227 -17.75 1.05 50.69
N LYS A 228 -16.67 0.58 51.31
CA LYS A 228 -15.89 1.38 52.29
C LYS A 228 -15.17 2.56 51.60
N MET A 229 -14.74 2.37 50.34
CA MET A 229 -14.00 3.37 49.61
C MET A 229 -14.89 4.50 49.05
N LEU A 230 -16.21 4.34 49.04
CA LEU A 230 -17.14 5.38 48.57
C LEU A 230 -16.99 6.71 49.35
N THR A 231 -16.64 6.65 50.63
CA THR A 231 -16.45 7.82 51.47
C THR A 231 -15.01 8.10 51.84
N ASP A 232 -14.09 7.30 51.30
CA ASP A 232 -12.66 7.49 51.54
C ASP A 232 -12.15 8.70 50.73
N GLU A 233 -11.41 9.59 51.40
CA GLU A 233 -10.96 10.84 50.83
C GLU A 233 -10.06 10.66 49.59
N ASN A 234 -9.24 9.60 49.52
CA ASN A 234 -8.37 9.30 48.41
C ASN A 234 -9.13 8.82 47.17
N PHE A 235 -10.35 8.31 47.34
CA PHE A 235 -11.19 7.83 46.22
C PHE A 235 -12.19 8.89 45.69
N ILE A 236 -12.28 10.02 46.39
CA ILE A 236 -13.15 11.13 45.92
C ILE A 236 -12.44 11.88 44.80
N PRO A 237 -13.09 12.05 43.62
CA PRO A 237 -12.48 12.76 42.51
C PRO A 237 -12.16 14.20 42.86
N LYS A 238 -10.93 14.63 42.60
CA LYS A 238 -10.47 16.01 42.73
C LYS A 238 -9.76 16.43 41.43
N PRO A 239 -10.50 16.60 40.31
CA PRO A 239 -9.90 16.87 39.02
C PRO A 239 -9.25 18.24 38.98
N GLU A 240 -7.99 18.28 38.54
CA GLU A 240 -7.26 19.50 38.21
C GLU A 240 -7.58 19.97 36.78
N LYS A 241 -7.08 21.14 36.42
CA LYS A 241 -7.31 21.69 35.08
C LYS A 241 -6.74 20.79 33.98
N SER A 242 -5.60 20.15 34.24
CA SER A 242 -4.96 19.20 33.33
C SER A 242 -5.74 17.90 33.12
N ASP A 243 -6.65 17.55 34.03
CA ASP A 243 -7.48 16.35 33.95
C ASP A 243 -8.74 16.57 33.10
N LYS A 244 -9.06 17.82 32.76
CA LYS A 244 -10.28 18.19 32.03
C LYS A 244 -10.02 18.18 30.54
N SER A 245 -10.86 17.44 29.77
CA SER A 245 -10.68 17.26 28.33
C SER A 245 -11.21 18.41 27.48
N PHE A 246 -11.93 19.36 28.05
CA PHE A 246 -12.57 20.48 27.32
C PHE A 246 -12.07 21.88 27.71
N PHE A 247 -11.00 21.99 28.50
CA PHE A 247 -10.48 23.27 28.95
C PHE A 247 -8.95 23.31 28.95
#